data_b6c67deab3e752e166b81eb8c5223f63
#
_entry.id   b6c67deab3e752e166b81eb8c5223f63
#
_cell.length_a   1.000
_cell.length_b   1.000
_cell.length_c   1.000
_cell.angle_alpha   90.00
_cell.angle_beta   90.00
_cell.angle_gamma   90.00
#
_symmetry.space_group_name_H-M   'P 1'
#
loop_
_entity.id
_entity.type
_entity.pdbx_description
1 polymer ?
#
loop_
_entity_poly.entity_id
_entity_poly.type
_entity_poly.pdbx_seq_one_letter_code
_entity_poly.pdbx_strand_id
1 'polypeptide(L)'
;MSAEAAKAAFEVIKAKMEGSGQGQEKKGTIILATVKGDIHDIGKNIVKVLLENYSYEVIDLGKDVPPERIVEEAVKRHVPLVGLSALMTTTVPSMEETIRRLRKEASWVKVMVGGAVLTKEYADTMGADAYCRDAMASVHYAEKVIG
;
A
#
# COMPACT_ATOMS: atom_id res chain seq x y z
N MET A 1 -4.50 -22.06 -22.64
CA MET A 1 -5.67 -21.33 -22.14
C MET A 1 -5.51 -19.86 -22.44
N SER A 2 -6.55 -19.23 -22.92
CA SER A 2 -6.48 -17.82 -23.22
C SER A 2 -6.48 -16.99 -21.93
N ALA A 3 -6.02 -15.76 -22.02
CA ALA A 3 -6.03 -14.86 -20.86
C ALA A 3 -7.46 -14.64 -20.35
N GLU A 4 -8.42 -14.63 -21.26
CA GLU A 4 -9.80 -14.47 -20.87
C GLU A 4 -10.33 -15.66 -20.12
N ALA A 5 -9.97 -16.87 -20.50
CA ALA A 5 -10.40 -18.07 -19.79
C ALA A 5 -9.75 -18.11 -18.39
N ALA A 6 -8.49 -17.71 -18.29
CA ALA A 6 -7.83 -17.65 -17.00
C ALA A 6 -8.48 -16.62 -16.08
N LYS A 7 -8.86 -15.48 -16.64
CA LYS A 7 -9.51 -14.43 -15.88
C LYS A 7 -10.89 -14.87 -15.42
N ALA A 8 -11.64 -15.52 -16.29
CA ALA A 8 -12.97 -16.01 -15.94
C ALA A 8 -12.90 -17.07 -14.84
N ALA A 9 -11.91 -17.98 -14.92
CA ALA A 9 -11.72 -18.98 -13.89
C ALA A 9 -11.39 -18.35 -12.54
N PHE A 10 -10.55 -17.32 -12.56
CA PHE A 10 -10.18 -16.61 -11.35
C PHE A 10 -11.39 -15.90 -10.74
N GLU A 11 -12.22 -15.28 -11.56
CA GLU A 11 -13.41 -14.62 -11.08
C GLU A 11 -14.44 -15.58 -10.52
N VAL A 12 -14.56 -16.76 -11.10
CA VAL A 12 -15.46 -17.79 -10.60
C VAL A 12 -15.03 -18.25 -9.21
N ILE A 13 -13.74 -18.44 -9.00
CA ILE A 13 -13.20 -18.80 -7.69
C ILE A 13 -13.48 -17.69 -6.69
N LYS A 14 -13.25 -16.46 -7.08
CA LYS A 14 -13.51 -15.32 -6.24
C LYS A 14 -14.98 -15.20 -5.88
N ALA A 15 -15.86 -15.32 -6.86
CA ALA A 15 -17.28 -15.25 -6.63
C ALA A 15 -17.76 -16.40 -5.75
N LYS A 16 -17.18 -17.57 -5.91
CA LYS A 16 -17.53 -18.72 -5.10
C LYS A 16 -17.15 -18.52 -3.64
N MET A 17 -15.98 -17.95 -3.38
CA MET A 17 -15.58 -17.59 -2.04
C MET A 17 -16.54 -16.56 -1.47
N GLU A 18 -17.01 -15.68 -2.30
CA GLU A 18 -17.94 -14.67 -1.91
C GLU A 18 -19.32 -15.24 -1.66
N GLY A 19 -19.80 -16.08 -2.51
CA GLY A 19 -21.10 -16.70 -2.35
C GLY A 19 -21.19 -17.58 -1.12
N SER A 20 -20.08 -17.99 -0.56
CA SER A 20 -20.12 -18.81 0.64
C SER A 20 -20.22 -17.94 1.90
N GLY A 21 -20.45 -16.69 1.72
CA GLY A 21 -20.68 -15.79 2.85
C GLY A 21 -19.43 -15.29 3.48
N GLN A 22 -18.34 -15.71 2.85
CA GLN A 22 -17.23 -15.27 3.47
C GLN A 22 -16.54 -14.32 2.76
N GLY A 23 -16.97 -13.69 2.26
CA GLY A 23 -16.32 -12.97 1.85
C GLY A 23 -15.67 -12.60 1.24
N GLN A 24 -15.84 -12.60 1.11
CA GLN A 24 -15.61 -11.83 0.34
C GLN A 24 -15.50 -10.54 0.78
N GLU A 25 -15.64 -10.35 1.94
CA GLU A 25 -15.26 -9.14 2.54
C GLU A 25 -13.78 -9.04 2.40
N LYS A 26 -13.30 -7.88 2.00
CA LYS A 26 -11.88 -7.62 1.98
C LYS A 26 -11.36 -7.67 3.40
N LYS A 27 -10.12 -8.11 3.55
CA LYS A 27 -9.50 -8.19 4.88
C LYS A 27 -9.31 -6.81 5.49
N GLY A 28 -9.11 -5.80 4.67
CA GLY A 28 -8.94 -4.43 5.11
C GLY A 28 -8.60 -3.55 3.94
N THR A 29 -8.52 -2.26 4.18
CA THR A 29 -8.22 -1.26 3.16
C THR A 29 -6.82 -0.72 3.36
N ILE A 30 -6.06 -0.62 2.27
CA ILE A 30 -4.68 -0.13 2.28
C ILE A 30 -4.57 0.98 1.26
N ILE A 31 -3.96 2.09 1.64
CA ILE A 31 -3.68 3.17 0.69
C ILE A 31 -2.26 2.99 0.18
N LEU A 32 -2.08 3.10 -1.12
CA LEU A 32 -0.76 3.10 -1.73
C LEU A 32 -0.57 4.40 -2.51
N ALA A 33 0.61 4.97 -2.40
CA ALA A 33 0.92 6.21 -3.11
C ALA A 33 2.42 6.30 -3.38
N THR A 34 2.77 6.88 -4.52
CA THR A 34 4.14 7.30 -4.80
C THR A 34 4.25 8.75 -4.36
N VAL A 35 5.24 9.06 -3.56
CA VAL A 35 5.31 10.36 -2.89
C VAL A 35 5.50 11.52 -3.86
N LYS A 36 5.20 12.72 -3.38
CA LYS A 36 5.30 13.94 -4.18
C LYS A 36 6.67 14.08 -4.82
N GLY A 37 6.67 14.42 -6.09
CA GLY A 37 7.88 14.57 -6.87
C GLY A 37 8.37 13.32 -7.54
N ASP A 38 7.81 12.17 -7.20
CA ASP A 38 8.24 10.91 -7.76
C ASP A 38 7.17 10.35 -8.70
N ILE A 39 7.58 9.91 -9.87
CA ILE A 39 6.67 9.40 -10.87
C ILE A 39 6.90 7.90 -11.13
N HIS A 40 7.78 7.27 -10.36
CA HIS A 40 8.13 5.88 -10.56
C HIS A 40 7.15 4.99 -9.78
N ASP A 41 6.12 4.49 -10.44
CA ASP A 41 5.07 3.74 -9.76
C ASP A 41 4.98 2.26 -10.13
N ILE A 42 5.94 1.74 -10.87
CA ILE A 42 5.91 0.32 -11.26
C ILE A 42 5.92 -0.58 -10.03
N GLY A 43 6.81 -0.32 -9.10
CA GLY A 43 6.90 -1.12 -7.87
C GLY A 43 5.62 -1.04 -7.04
N LYS A 44 5.04 0.16 -6.95
CA LYS A 44 3.78 0.35 -6.24
C LYS A 44 2.66 -0.46 -6.90
N ASN A 45 2.62 -0.47 -8.23
CA ASN A 45 1.58 -1.20 -8.96
C ASN A 45 1.70 -2.70 -8.77
N ILE A 46 2.92 -3.22 -8.64
CA ILE A 46 3.14 -4.63 -8.35
C ILE A 46 2.60 -4.96 -6.95
N VAL A 47 2.90 -4.12 -5.98
CA VAL A 47 2.38 -4.27 -4.62
C VAL A 47 0.86 -4.25 -4.61
N LYS A 48 0.27 -3.33 -5.37
CA LYS A 48 -1.18 -3.22 -5.48
C LYS A 48 -1.81 -4.54 -5.96
N VAL A 49 -1.27 -5.08 -7.05
CA VAL A 49 -1.79 -6.33 -7.61
C VAL A 49 -1.69 -7.47 -6.60
N LEU A 50 -0.54 -7.58 -5.93
CA LEU A 50 -0.34 -8.64 -4.94
C LEU A 50 -1.31 -8.49 -3.76
N LEU A 51 -1.45 -7.29 -3.23
CA LEU A 51 -2.37 -7.06 -2.11
C LEU A 51 -3.81 -7.37 -2.50
N GLU A 52 -4.21 -6.99 -3.69
CA GLU A 52 -5.56 -7.30 -4.18
C GLU A 52 -5.76 -8.81 -4.30
N ASN A 53 -4.73 -9.53 -4.73
CA ASN A 53 -4.80 -10.98 -4.83
C ASN A 53 -4.92 -11.66 -3.45
N TYR A 54 -4.47 -10.98 -2.41
CA TYR A 54 -4.58 -11.50 -1.05
C TYR A 54 -5.80 -10.95 -0.31
N SER A 55 -6.76 -10.43 -1.07
CA SER A 55 -8.07 -9.98 -0.57
C SER A 55 -8.04 -8.69 0.24
N TYR A 56 -7.10 -7.81 -0.05
CA TYR A 56 -7.11 -6.47 0.51
C TYR A 56 -7.72 -5.50 -0.50
N GLU A 57 -8.43 -4.50 0.00
CA GLU A 57 -8.88 -3.41 -0.85
C GLU A 57 -7.75 -2.40 -0.93
N VAL A 58 -7.32 -2.06 -2.13
CA VAL A 58 -6.22 -1.12 -2.32
C VAL A 58 -6.75 0.16 -2.95
N ILE A 59 -6.48 1.27 -2.28
CA ILE A 59 -6.79 2.59 -2.81
C ILE A 59 -5.48 3.16 -3.32
N ASP A 60 -5.31 3.17 -4.63
CA ASP A 60 -4.10 3.65 -5.27
C ASP A 60 -4.28 5.14 -5.58
N LEU A 61 -3.59 5.99 -4.86
CA LEU A 61 -3.68 7.42 -5.09
C LEU A 61 -2.85 7.89 -6.27
N GLY A 62 -2.00 6.99 -6.79
CA GLY A 62 -1.21 7.31 -7.96
C GLY A 62 0.22 7.71 -7.64
N LYS A 63 0.77 8.54 -8.49
CA LYS A 63 2.15 9.02 -8.36
C LYS A 63 2.14 10.52 -8.13
N ASP A 64 3.26 11.04 -7.65
CA ASP A 64 3.39 12.48 -7.37
C ASP A 64 2.28 12.97 -6.46
N VAL A 65 2.02 12.21 -5.38
CA VAL A 65 0.90 12.49 -4.47
C VAL A 65 1.38 13.35 -3.29
N PRO A 66 0.80 14.52 -3.10
CA PRO A 66 1.22 15.39 -2.00
C PRO A 66 0.84 14.80 -0.65
N PRO A 67 1.61 15.10 0.41
CA PRO A 67 1.33 14.57 1.75
C PRO A 67 -0.10 14.84 2.22
N GLU A 68 -0.62 16.03 1.90
CA GLU A 68 -1.96 16.42 2.33
C GLU A 68 -3.02 15.47 1.82
N ARG A 69 -2.89 15.02 0.58
CA ARG A 69 -3.85 14.12 -0.02
C ARG A 69 -3.81 12.74 0.63
N ILE A 70 -2.59 12.27 0.92
CA ILE A 70 -2.42 10.96 1.55
C ILE A 70 -3.05 10.99 2.96
N VAL A 71 -2.77 12.03 3.71
CA VAL A 71 -3.31 12.19 5.06
C VAL A 71 -4.83 12.32 5.03
N GLU A 72 -5.34 13.13 4.11
CA GLU A 72 -6.78 13.34 3.98
C GLU A 72 -7.51 12.02 3.71
N GLU A 73 -7.00 11.24 2.77
CA GLU A 73 -7.61 9.95 2.45
C GLU A 73 -7.49 8.96 3.60
N ALA A 74 -6.37 8.96 4.30
CA ALA A 74 -6.17 8.08 5.44
C ALA A 74 -7.15 8.38 6.57
N VAL A 75 -7.37 9.65 6.84
CA VAL A 75 -8.31 10.09 7.87
C VAL A 75 -9.74 9.83 7.44
N LYS A 76 -10.06 10.20 6.21
CA LYS A 76 -11.42 10.06 5.69
C LYS A 76 -11.87 8.61 5.69
N ARG A 77 -11.00 7.70 5.31
CA ARG A 77 -11.34 6.29 5.20
C ARG A 77 -10.92 5.48 6.41
N HIS A 78 -10.22 6.10 7.34
CA HIS A 78 -9.75 5.46 8.58
C HIS A 78 -9.01 4.15 8.29
N VAL A 79 -8.09 4.20 7.33
CA VAL A 79 -7.37 2.99 6.92
C VAL A 79 -6.34 2.56 7.96
N PRO A 80 -6.11 1.26 8.12
CA PRO A 80 -5.12 0.78 9.09
C PRO A 80 -3.68 0.81 8.57
N LEU A 81 -3.50 0.88 7.26
CA LEU A 81 -2.17 0.78 6.66
C LEU A 81 -2.02 1.68 5.44
N VAL A 82 -0.89 2.38 5.37
CA VAL A 82 -0.53 3.20 4.22
C VAL A 82 0.83 2.73 3.72
N GLY A 83 0.95 2.50 2.43
CA GLY A 83 2.20 2.16 1.77
C GLY A 83 2.70 3.32 0.93
N LEU A 84 3.93 3.72 1.14
CA LEU A 84 4.55 4.82 0.41
C LEU A 84 5.73 4.32 -0.40
N SER A 85 5.90 4.87 -1.59
CA SER A 85 6.98 4.50 -2.51
C SER A 85 7.77 5.73 -2.93
N ALA A 86 9.10 5.60 -2.92
CA ALA A 86 10.00 6.64 -3.42
C ALA A 86 11.21 5.96 -4.04
N LEU A 87 11.54 6.36 -5.29
CA LEU A 87 12.68 5.79 -5.97
C LEU A 87 13.85 6.76 -6.11
N MET A 88 13.67 8.01 -5.76
CA MET A 88 14.72 9.01 -5.88
C MET A 88 15.07 9.58 -4.52
N THR A 89 16.36 9.83 -4.30
CA THR A 89 16.80 10.45 -3.05
C THR A 89 16.16 11.83 -2.84
N THR A 90 15.87 12.51 -3.93
CA THR A 90 15.26 13.85 -3.87
C THR A 90 13.81 13.81 -3.40
N THR A 91 13.16 12.65 -3.45
CA THR A 91 11.76 12.52 -3.02
C THR A 91 11.62 11.92 -1.63
N VAL A 92 12.70 11.47 -1.04
CA VAL A 92 12.68 10.93 0.32
C VAL A 92 12.18 11.95 1.35
N PRO A 93 12.55 13.25 1.28
CA PRO A 93 11.99 14.23 2.21
C PRO A 93 10.47 14.32 2.16
N SER A 94 9.86 14.13 0.99
CA SER A 94 8.40 14.12 0.86
C SER A 94 7.80 12.92 1.58
N MET A 95 8.49 11.78 1.55
CA MET A 95 8.07 10.59 2.29
C MET A 95 8.15 10.84 3.80
N GLU A 96 9.21 11.44 4.27
CA GLU A 96 9.36 11.77 5.68
C GLU A 96 8.26 12.72 6.15
N GLU A 97 7.95 13.73 5.36
CA GLU A 97 6.89 14.67 5.71
C GLU A 97 5.53 13.98 5.73
N THR A 98 5.28 13.10 4.79
CA THR A 98 4.03 12.33 4.77
C THR A 98 3.87 11.51 6.04
N ILE A 99 4.93 10.83 6.45
CA ILE A 99 4.90 10.01 7.67
C ILE A 99 4.65 10.89 8.90
N ARG A 100 5.35 12.03 8.98
CA ARG A 100 5.19 12.94 10.11
C ARG A 100 3.76 13.44 10.21
N ARG A 101 3.16 13.81 9.09
CA ARG A 101 1.77 14.26 9.08
C ARG A 101 0.78 13.16 9.43
N LEU A 102 1.05 11.94 8.97
CA LEU A 102 0.22 10.80 9.33
C LEU A 102 0.29 10.52 10.83
N ARG A 103 1.46 10.62 11.43
CA ARG A 103 1.60 10.42 12.88
C ARG A 103 0.81 11.46 13.66
N LYS A 104 0.71 12.66 13.14
CA LYS A 104 -0.01 13.75 13.81
C LYS A 104 -1.51 13.65 13.63
N GLU A 105 -1.96 13.35 12.42
CA GLU A 105 -3.38 13.41 12.09
C GLU A 105 -4.06 12.04 12.01
N ALA A 106 -3.34 10.98 11.82
CA ALA A 106 -3.86 9.63 11.72
C ALA A 106 -2.97 8.68 12.52
N SER A 107 -2.86 8.92 13.81
CA SER A 107 -1.93 8.19 14.68
C SER A 107 -2.17 6.69 14.73
N TRP A 108 -3.36 6.23 14.38
CA TRP A 108 -3.66 4.79 14.36
C TRP A 108 -3.05 4.07 13.15
N VAL A 109 -2.65 4.79 12.12
CA VAL A 109 -2.23 4.17 10.87
C VAL A 109 -0.80 3.63 10.99
N LYS A 110 -0.57 2.46 10.41
CA LYS A 110 0.78 1.94 10.26
C LYS A 110 1.28 2.33 8.87
N VAL A 111 2.57 2.60 8.76
CA VAL A 111 3.17 3.05 7.50
C VAL A 111 4.26 2.10 7.08
N MET A 112 4.14 1.55 5.88
CA MET A 112 5.21 0.77 5.27
C MET A 112 5.78 1.58 4.12
N VAL A 113 7.08 1.48 3.92
CA VAL A 113 7.76 2.22 2.86
C VAL A 113 8.57 1.27 2.00
N GLY A 114 8.75 1.65 0.74
CA GLY A 114 9.54 0.86 -0.20
C GLY A 114 10.14 1.76 -1.26
N GLY A 115 11.17 1.25 -1.93
CA GLY A 115 11.83 1.97 -3.00
C GLY A 115 13.32 1.66 -3.02
N ALA A 116 13.91 1.70 -4.21
CA ALA A 116 15.30 1.29 -4.40
C ALA A 116 16.31 2.13 -3.62
N VAL A 117 15.97 3.38 -3.31
CA VAL A 117 16.89 4.26 -2.59
C VAL A 117 16.82 4.10 -1.08
N LEU A 118 15.87 3.31 -0.59
CA LEU A 118 15.66 3.17 0.85
C LEU A 118 16.41 1.97 1.41
N THR A 119 16.74 2.06 2.69
CA THR A 119 17.27 0.95 3.46
C THR A 119 16.43 0.84 4.72
N LYS A 120 16.57 -0.26 5.43
CA LYS A 120 15.84 -0.44 6.69
C LYS A 120 16.23 0.64 7.69
N GLU A 121 17.52 0.98 7.75
CA GLU A 121 18.01 2.01 8.65
C GLU A 121 17.40 3.38 8.31
N TYR A 122 17.32 3.67 7.03
CA TYR A 122 16.75 4.95 6.60
C TYR A 122 15.26 5.00 6.94
N ALA A 123 14.54 3.90 6.70
CA ALA A 123 13.11 3.81 7.02
C ALA A 123 12.88 4.00 8.52
N ASP A 124 13.71 3.40 9.35
CA ASP A 124 13.62 3.56 10.80
C ASP A 124 13.85 5.02 11.21
N THR A 125 14.79 5.69 10.55
CA THR A 125 15.08 7.10 10.84
C THR A 125 13.90 8.00 10.52
N MET A 126 13.13 7.68 9.47
CA MET A 126 11.99 8.52 9.12
C MET A 126 10.72 8.16 9.91
N GLY A 127 10.79 7.17 10.78
CA GLY A 127 9.63 6.80 11.60
C GLY A 127 8.64 5.87 10.91
N ALA A 128 9.04 5.19 9.85
CA ALA A 128 8.19 4.20 9.21
C ALA A 128 8.06 2.97 10.11
N ASP A 129 6.91 2.31 10.06
CA ASP A 129 6.69 1.10 10.84
C ASP A 129 7.34 -0.12 10.21
N ALA A 130 7.50 -0.12 8.90
CA ALA A 130 8.14 -1.22 8.21
C ALA A 130 8.82 -0.76 6.93
N TYR A 131 9.93 -1.42 6.59
CA TYR A 131 10.58 -1.27 5.31
C TYR A 131 10.31 -2.54 4.51
N CYS A 132 9.68 -2.41 3.36
CA CYS A 132 9.35 -3.54 2.53
C CYS A 132 10.32 -3.57 1.35
N ARG A 133 11.28 -4.48 1.40
CA ARG A 133 12.31 -4.56 0.38
C ARG A 133 11.79 -5.11 -0.95
N ASP A 134 10.67 -5.79 -0.93
CA ASP A 134 10.02 -6.30 -2.14
C ASP A 134 8.51 -6.34 -1.95
N ALA A 135 7.79 -6.66 -3.01
CA ALA A 135 6.34 -6.64 -2.99
C ALA A 135 5.74 -7.66 -2.01
N MET A 136 6.35 -8.84 -1.90
CA MET A 136 5.85 -9.85 -0.96
C MET A 136 6.04 -9.43 0.49
N ALA A 137 7.08 -8.67 0.79
CA ALA A 137 7.26 -8.13 2.14
C ALA A 137 6.09 -7.23 2.52
N SER A 138 5.54 -6.48 1.55
CA SER A 138 4.37 -5.64 1.78
C SER A 138 3.15 -6.48 2.14
N VAL A 139 2.96 -7.60 1.44
CA VAL A 139 1.86 -8.53 1.74
C VAL A 139 2.00 -9.10 3.14
N HIS A 140 3.21 -9.56 3.49
CA HIS A 140 3.46 -10.13 4.80
C HIS A 140 3.21 -9.12 5.92
N TYR A 141 3.61 -7.88 5.70
CA TYR A 141 3.37 -6.84 6.69
C TYR A 141 1.89 -6.51 6.82
N ALA A 142 1.17 -6.47 5.69
CA ALA A 142 -0.27 -6.23 5.71
C ALA A 142 -0.98 -7.33 6.50
N GLU A 143 -0.57 -8.58 6.31
CA GLU A 143 -1.14 -9.69 7.07
C GLU A 143 -0.86 -9.57 8.56
N LYS A 144 0.30 -9.05 8.91
CA LYS A 144 0.66 -8.83 10.31
C LYS A 144 -0.17 -7.72 10.95
N VAL A 145 -0.44 -6.67 10.22
CA VAL A 145 -1.16 -5.49 10.73
C VAL A 145 -2.67 -5.69 10.71
N ILE A 146 -3.18 -6.23 9.63
CA ILE A 146 -4.62 -6.33 9.42
C ILE A 146 -5.15 -7.73 9.74
N GLY A 147 -4.37 -8.72 9.43
CA GLY A 147 -4.77 -10.11 9.60
C GLY A 147 -5.25 -10.71 8.30
#